data_cc692441b3d577588f95f1a1248b33ac
#
_entry.id   cc692441b3d577588f95f1a1248b33ac
#
_cell.length_a   1.000
_cell.length_b   1.000
_cell.length_c   1.000
_cell.angle_alpha   90.00
_cell.angle_beta   90.00
_cell.angle_gamma   90.00
#
_symmetry.space_group_name_H-M   'P 1'
#
loop_
_entity.id
_entity.type
_entity.pdbx_description
1 polymer ?
#
loop_
_entity_poly.entity_id
_entity_poly.type
_entity_poly.pdbx_seq_one_letter_code
_entity_poly.pdbx_strand_id
1 'polypeptide(L)'
;MNARTASPSQSIWRDLDENTFRTHLINLEERTNAVPVDPQLFLLPTDTDSGRKFSIDDEQKLADAFAFLVAVEQGAQSVAAVCLEENLEEQSLVVCFAAIDTIDEYLQESLGKICGTLAVYSKSGHGSNDDELFELIIRLHHRRILGRLRSSKWEKPTYLSRTHKKPLWEDFRNLLHRVQFLYTKKEKSQRKVVETEIEYLAKLYECFETVPAQSDDEVSSIESLVKASYGLCTSNSIKDYAHRLETVGPTPQLQSAVKTLRQIEKIAAYYRVAQTLLRASQQYPYYFQHLELKYLPPYAGIPTDIGYEEWAKTCHVHAEVQLVVYYDLRQKGMPVGNLLPRVIGTSKYLCYLCYLFLKSHGCYPPANTHGRLYDQWTIPDLLDMEDGIRRKYREIVRLMDEEVAEKATEKPQWRSEPMTSRENLLDAIEDNKSIALWRRATKSNSSTSLEF
;
A
#
# COMPACT_ATOMS: atom_id res chain seq x y z
N MET A 1 -10.75 1.34 20.26
CA MET A 1 -10.11 1.22 21.63
C MET A 1 -9.56 2.57 22.08
N ASN A 2 -9.41 2.80 23.40
CA ASN A 2 -8.74 4.02 23.88
C ASN A 2 -7.21 3.90 23.70
N ALA A 3 -6.60 4.86 23.01
CA ALA A 3 -5.14 4.87 22.76
C ALA A 3 -4.32 5.47 23.92
N ARG A 4 -4.94 6.05 24.94
CA ARG A 4 -4.28 6.69 26.09
C ARG A 4 -4.89 6.17 27.40
N THR A 5 -4.27 5.14 27.97
CA THR A 5 -4.71 4.54 29.25
C THR A 5 -3.58 4.51 30.29
N ALA A 6 -2.32 4.73 29.91
CA ALA A 6 -1.19 4.76 30.82
C ALA A 6 -1.24 5.99 31.75
N SER A 7 -0.76 5.83 32.98
CA SER A 7 -0.53 6.95 33.89
C SER A 7 0.71 7.75 33.47
N PRO A 8 0.86 9.03 33.86
CA PRO A 8 2.03 9.84 33.46
C PRO A 8 3.37 9.19 33.80
N SER A 9 3.48 8.51 34.94
CA SER A 9 4.72 7.82 35.35
C SER A 9 5.01 6.57 34.51
N GLN A 10 3.98 5.97 33.91
CA GLN A 10 4.07 4.77 33.07
C GLN A 10 4.07 5.10 31.57
N SER A 11 3.83 6.36 31.20
CA SER A 11 3.72 6.77 29.79
C SER A 11 4.99 6.46 28.99
N ILE A 12 4.80 6.10 27.70
CA ILE A 12 5.90 6.03 26.73
C ILE A 12 6.47 7.41 26.44
N TRP A 13 5.67 8.46 26.65
CA TRP A 13 6.03 9.88 26.47
C TRP A 13 6.64 10.53 27.71
N ARG A 14 7.00 9.74 28.74
CA ARG A 14 7.54 10.28 29.99
C ARG A 14 8.87 11.03 29.82
N ASP A 15 9.75 10.50 28.97
CA ASP A 15 11.13 10.99 28.80
C ASP A 15 11.25 11.99 27.63
N LEU A 16 10.27 11.98 26.73
CA LEU A 16 10.08 12.95 25.63
C LEU A 16 8.62 13.39 25.61
N ASP A 17 8.35 14.66 25.86
CA ASP A 17 6.98 15.19 25.76
C ASP A 17 6.43 15.06 24.34
N GLU A 18 5.22 14.52 24.22
CA GLU A 18 4.57 14.30 22.91
C GLU A 18 4.41 15.61 22.12
N ASN A 19 4.14 16.71 22.80
CA ASN A 19 4.00 18.02 22.15
C ASN A 19 5.32 18.52 21.57
N THR A 20 6.44 18.20 22.22
CA THR A 20 7.79 18.48 21.69
C THR A 20 8.02 17.70 20.40
N PHE A 21 7.74 16.39 20.40
CA PHE A 21 7.82 15.55 19.18
C PHE A 21 6.95 16.12 18.05
N ARG A 22 5.71 16.50 18.35
CA ARG A 22 4.81 17.11 17.36
C ARG A 22 5.34 18.40 16.78
N THR A 23 5.93 19.24 17.62
CA THR A 23 6.56 20.51 17.17
C THR A 23 7.70 20.22 16.18
N HIS A 24 8.51 19.19 16.43
CA HIS A 24 9.56 18.77 15.50
C HIS A 24 8.98 18.26 14.18
N LEU A 25 7.85 17.52 14.22
CA LEU A 25 7.15 17.05 13.01
C LEU A 25 6.68 18.23 12.15
N ILE A 26 6.05 19.25 12.76
CA ILE A 26 5.58 20.44 12.04
C ILE A 26 6.76 21.18 11.40
N ASN A 27 7.84 21.41 12.16
CA ASN A 27 9.04 22.04 11.62
C ASN A 27 9.59 21.27 10.40
N LEU A 28 9.59 19.93 10.44
CA LEU A 28 10.03 19.11 9.33
C LEU A 28 9.06 19.20 8.14
N GLU A 29 7.75 19.21 8.41
CA GLU A 29 6.71 19.33 7.39
C GLU A 29 6.82 20.64 6.61
N GLU A 30 6.97 21.76 7.30
CA GLU A 30 7.18 23.09 6.70
C GLU A 30 8.42 23.14 5.80
N ARG A 31 9.54 22.56 6.25
CA ARG A 31 10.82 22.61 5.54
C ARG A 31 10.88 21.67 4.32
N THR A 32 10.04 20.66 4.27
CA THR A 32 10.09 19.59 3.26
C THR A 32 8.83 19.49 2.40
N ASN A 33 7.87 20.43 2.57
CA ASN A 33 6.55 20.35 1.96
C ASN A 33 5.89 18.97 2.24
N ALA A 34 5.96 18.54 3.49
CA ALA A 34 5.47 17.24 3.97
C ALA A 34 6.11 16.00 3.28
N VAL A 35 7.21 16.14 2.57
CA VAL A 35 7.92 15.02 1.92
C VAL A 35 9.40 15.00 2.33
N PRO A 36 9.72 14.53 3.56
CA PRO A 36 11.08 14.50 4.08
C PRO A 36 12.06 13.68 3.27
N VAL A 37 11.61 12.58 2.67
CA VAL A 37 12.43 11.68 1.87
C VAL A 37 11.75 11.35 0.54
N ASP A 38 12.54 11.01 -0.46
CA ASP A 38 12.01 10.45 -1.71
C ASP A 38 11.40 9.07 -1.45
N PRO A 39 10.46 8.62 -2.30
CA PRO A 39 9.95 7.25 -2.23
C PRO A 39 11.10 6.23 -2.25
N GLN A 40 11.04 5.25 -1.37
CA GLN A 40 12.06 4.20 -1.23
C GLN A 40 11.43 2.83 -1.37
N LEU A 41 12.10 1.97 -2.12
CA LEU A 41 11.78 0.56 -2.27
C LEU A 41 12.78 -0.27 -1.48
N PHE A 42 12.29 -1.20 -0.67
CA PHE A 42 13.13 -2.06 0.15
C PHE A 42 13.03 -3.51 -0.31
N LEU A 43 14.14 -4.20 -0.25
CA LEU A 43 14.17 -5.64 -0.46
C LEU A 43 13.80 -6.34 0.85
N LEU A 44 12.97 -7.35 0.74
CA LEU A 44 12.75 -8.26 1.85
C LEU A 44 14.06 -8.98 2.20
N PRO A 45 14.28 -9.30 3.49
CA PRO A 45 15.42 -10.10 3.90
C PRO A 45 15.38 -11.47 3.21
N THR A 46 16.55 -12.09 3.08
CA THR A 46 16.61 -13.47 2.59
C THR A 46 15.90 -14.39 3.56
N ASP A 47 15.03 -15.24 3.05
CA ASP A 47 14.30 -16.22 3.85
C ASP A 47 15.28 -17.24 4.41
N THR A 48 15.45 -17.25 5.73
CA THR A 48 16.33 -18.18 6.46
C THR A 48 15.54 -19.18 7.30
N ASP A 49 14.21 -19.02 7.40
CA ASP A 49 13.35 -19.86 8.21
C ASP A 49 12.81 -21.05 7.40
N SER A 50 13.51 -22.17 7.43
CA SER A 50 13.14 -23.39 6.73
C SER A 50 11.92 -24.11 7.32
N GLY A 51 11.40 -23.67 8.46
CA GLY A 51 10.25 -24.30 9.13
C GLY A 51 8.89 -23.84 8.62
N ARG A 52 8.84 -22.68 7.93
CA ARG A 52 7.59 -22.11 7.44
C ARG A 52 7.16 -22.64 6.08
N LYS A 53 5.86 -22.60 5.82
CA LYS A 53 5.29 -22.97 4.51
C LYS A 53 5.31 -21.81 3.54
N PHE A 54 4.97 -20.60 4.01
CA PHE A 54 5.10 -19.42 3.17
C PHE A 54 6.56 -18.95 3.08
N SER A 55 7.02 -18.67 1.86
CA SER A 55 8.19 -17.82 1.68
C SER A 55 7.87 -16.41 2.18
N ILE A 56 8.88 -15.64 2.59
CA ILE A 56 8.66 -14.26 3.03
C ILE A 56 8.05 -13.40 1.93
N ASP A 57 8.40 -13.67 0.65
CA ASP A 57 7.84 -13.00 -0.52
C ASP A 57 6.35 -13.34 -0.72
N ASP A 58 5.97 -14.61 -0.54
CA ASP A 58 4.56 -15.02 -0.67
C ASP A 58 3.73 -14.48 0.49
N GLU A 59 4.28 -14.48 1.72
CA GLU A 59 3.65 -13.88 2.89
C GLU A 59 3.39 -12.38 2.66
N GLN A 60 4.38 -11.63 2.14
CA GLN A 60 4.22 -10.20 1.84
C GLN A 60 3.18 -9.97 0.74
N LYS A 61 3.26 -10.70 -0.37
CA LYS A 61 2.30 -10.55 -1.49
C LYS A 61 0.87 -10.85 -1.06
N LEU A 62 0.70 -11.90 -0.27
CA LEU A 62 -0.62 -12.31 0.22
C LEU A 62 -1.17 -11.31 1.24
N ALA A 63 -0.35 -10.86 2.20
CA ALA A 63 -0.73 -9.84 3.17
C ALA A 63 -1.09 -8.50 2.47
N ASP A 64 -0.33 -8.09 1.46
CA ASP A 64 -0.62 -6.91 0.65
C ASP A 64 -1.93 -7.05 -0.14
N ALA A 65 -2.19 -8.23 -0.69
CA ALA A 65 -3.44 -8.50 -1.41
C ALA A 65 -4.66 -8.40 -0.47
N PHE A 66 -4.59 -8.97 0.73
CA PHE A 66 -5.66 -8.82 1.73
C PHE A 66 -5.81 -7.37 2.21
N ALA A 67 -4.72 -6.65 2.44
CA ALA A 67 -4.77 -5.23 2.80
C ALA A 67 -5.44 -4.40 1.70
N PHE A 68 -5.18 -4.72 0.43
CA PHE A 68 -5.84 -4.06 -0.70
C PHE A 68 -7.35 -4.25 -0.70
N LEU A 69 -7.84 -5.47 -0.36
CA LEU A 69 -9.29 -5.77 -0.32
C LEU A 69 -10.04 -4.90 0.69
N VAL A 70 -9.42 -4.54 1.82
CA VAL A 70 -10.03 -3.68 2.85
C VAL A 70 -10.09 -2.22 2.40
N ALA A 71 -9.21 -1.79 1.51
CA ALA A 71 -9.13 -0.41 1.06
C ALA A 71 -10.21 -0.07 0.01
N VAL A 72 -11.48 -0.08 0.39
CA VAL A 72 -12.64 0.06 -0.50
C VAL A 72 -12.96 1.51 -0.89
N GLU A 73 -12.48 2.49 -0.12
CA GLU A 73 -12.75 3.91 -0.37
C GLU A 73 -11.49 4.67 -0.85
N GLN A 74 -11.70 5.87 -1.39
CA GLN A 74 -10.61 6.78 -1.72
C GLN A 74 -10.18 7.59 -0.49
N GLY A 75 -8.91 7.94 -0.40
CA GLY A 75 -8.39 8.76 0.69
C GLY A 75 -7.58 7.99 1.73
N ALA A 76 -7.26 8.64 2.84
CA ALA A 76 -6.44 8.06 3.92
C ALA A 76 -7.25 7.18 4.87
N GLN A 77 -8.56 7.39 4.96
CA GLN A 77 -9.43 6.71 5.92
C GLN A 77 -9.54 5.20 5.69
N SER A 78 -9.47 4.75 4.42
CA SER A 78 -9.56 3.36 4.04
C SER A 78 -8.19 2.66 3.94
N VAL A 79 -7.18 3.15 4.67
CA VAL A 79 -5.86 2.51 4.73
C VAL A 79 -5.89 1.36 5.71
N ALA A 80 -5.46 0.19 5.25
CA ALA A 80 -5.39 -1.02 6.05
C ALA A 80 -4.00 -1.65 6.01
N ALA A 81 -3.69 -2.37 7.06
CA ALA A 81 -2.52 -3.24 7.17
C ALA A 81 -2.97 -4.65 7.58
N VAL A 82 -2.19 -5.65 7.20
CA VAL A 82 -2.49 -7.07 7.41
C VAL A 82 -1.23 -7.81 7.83
N CYS A 83 -1.40 -8.70 8.79
CA CYS A 83 -0.42 -9.71 9.16
C CYS A 83 -1.00 -11.12 9.00
N LEU A 84 -0.15 -12.09 8.71
CA LEU A 84 -0.52 -13.50 8.55
C LEU A 84 0.09 -14.32 9.69
N GLU A 85 -0.78 -14.97 10.50
CA GLU A 85 -0.34 -15.93 11.52
C GLU A 85 -0.47 -17.35 10.94
N GLU A 86 0.63 -18.04 10.82
CA GLU A 86 0.70 -19.41 10.33
C GLU A 86 0.60 -20.40 11.50
N ASN A 87 -0.32 -21.36 11.48
CA ASN A 87 -0.31 -22.49 12.39
C ASN A 87 0.11 -23.75 11.63
N LEU A 88 1.31 -24.27 11.95
CA LEU A 88 1.88 -25.42 11.25
C LEU A 88 1.22 -26.75 11.63
N GLU A 89 0.74 -26.86 12.88
CA GLU A 89 0.12 -28.09 13.39
C GLU A 89 -1.27 -28.28 12.80
N GLU A 90 -2.07 -27.23 12.83
CA GLU A 90 -3.45 -27.24 12.32
C GLU A 90 -3.53 -26.95 10.81
N GLN A 91 -2.43 -26.55 10.20
CA GLN A 91 -2.36 -26.05 8.82
C GLN A 91 -3.41 -24.96 8.56
N SER A 92 -3.58 -24.07 9.51
CA SER A 92 -4.53 -22.96 9.46
C SER A 92 -3.81 -21.62 9.30
N LEU A 93 -4.51 -20.63 8.77
CA LEU A 93 -4.03 -19.28 8.54
C LEU A 93 -4.97 -18.28 9.17
N VAL A 94 -4.45 -17.44 10.08
CA VAL A 94 -5.19 -16.30 10.58
C VAL A 94 -4.74 -15.05 9.82
N VAL A 95 -5.68 -14.37 9.18
CA VAL A 95 -5.46 -13.08 8.53
C VAL A 95 -5.93 -11.98 9.49
N CYS A 96 -4.96 -11.29 10.08
CA CYS A 96 -5.21 -10.24 11.08
C CYS A 96 -5.19 -8.86 10.42
N PHE A 97 -6.34 -8.16 10.48
CA PHE A 97 -6.55 -6.87 9.86
C PHE A 97 -6.52 -5.74 10.90
N ALA A 98 -5.85 -4.65 10.54
CA ALA A 98 -5.99 -3.36 11.21
C ALA A 98 -6.29 -2.27 10.18
N ALA A 99 -7.08 -1.27 10.59
CA ALA A 99 -7.40 -0.10 9.79
C ALA A 99 -7.53 1.14 10.70
N ILE A 100 -7.45 2.33 10.12
CA ILE A 100 -7.67 3.58 10.88
C ILE A 100 -9.12 3.68 11.32
N ASP A 101 -10.06 3.34 10.41
CA ASP A 101 -11.49 3.28 10.70
C ASP A 101 -11.95 1.84 10.95
N THR A 102 -13.13 1.69 11.53
CA THR A 102 -13.74 0.38 11.77
C THR A 102 -14.02 -0.34 10.44
N ILE A 103 -13.59 -1.59 10.36
CA ILE A 103 -13.99 -2.50 9.29
C ILE A 103 -15.42 -2.96 9.61
N ASP A 104 -16.41 -2.43 8.88
CA ASP A 104 -17.81 -2.66 9.13
C ASP A 104 -18.29 -4.07 8.77
N GLU A 105 -19.51 -4.44 9.21
CA GLU A 105 -20.08 -5.76 8.98
C GLU A 105 -20.19 -6.09 7.49
N TYR A 106 -20.56 -5.12 6.64
CA TYR A 106 -20.68 -5.33 5.21
C TYR A 106 -19.33 -5.73 4.58
N LEU A 107 -18.25 -5.05 4.98
CA LEU A 107 -16.90 -5.36 4.50
C LEU A 107 -16.43 -6.72 5.04
N GLN A 108 -16.71 -7.02 6.32
CA GLN A 108 -16.39 -8.33 6.91
C GLN A 108 -17.10 -9.48 6.20
N GLU A 109 -18.40 -9.34 5.91
CA GLU A 109 -19.18 -10.33 5.14
C GLU A 109 -18.63 -10.51 3.71
N SER A 110 -18.27 -9.39 3.04
CA SER A 110 -17.72 -9.42 1.69
C SER A 110 -16.36 -10.13 1.65
N LEU A 111 -15.49 -9.88 2.64
CA LEU A 111 -14.23 -10.60 2.81
C LEU A 111 -14.46 -12.09 3.10
N GLY A 112 -15.46 -12.41 3.93
CA GLY A 112 -15.86 -13.79 4.19
C GLY A 112 -16.30 -14.54 2.92
N LYS A 113 -17.08 -13.88 2.03
CA LYS A 113 -17.46 -14.45 0.72
C LYS A 113 -16.24 -14.69 -0.18
N ILE A 114 -15.35 -13.71 -0.27
CA ILE A 114 -14.09 -13.84 -1.03
C ILE A 114 -13.27 -15.04 -0.51
N CYS A 115 -13.09 -15.16 0.80
CA CYS A 115 -12.36 -16.27 1.40
C CYS A 115 -13.06 -17.61 1.20
N GLY A 116 -14.40 -17.64 1.25
CA GLY A 116 -15.19 -18.82 0.91
C GLY A 116 -14.98 -19.31 -0.53
N THR A 117 -14.99 -18.39 -1.49
CA THR A 117 -14.69 -18.68 -2.90
C THR A 117 -13.25 -19.20 -3.06
N LEU A 118 -12.26 -18.60 -2.38
CA LEU A 118 -10.88 -19.08 -2.38
C LEU A 118 -10.73 -20.49 -1.77
N ALA A 119 -11.47 -20.79 -0.69
CA ALA A 119 -11.48 -22.11 -0.08
C ALA A 119 -12.08 -23.18 -1.01
N VAL A 120 -13.14 -22.85 -1.76
CA VAL A 120 -13.70 -23.75 -2.80
C VAL A 120 -12.70 -23.97 -3.93
N TYR A 121 -12.09 -22.89 -4.42
CA TYR A 121 -11.12 -22.92 -5.49
C TYR A 121 -9.86 -23.75 -5.13
N SER A 122 -9.40 -23.66 -3.88
CA SER A 122 -8.26 -24.43 -3.38
C SER A 122 -8.48 -25.95 -3.44
N LYS A 123 -9.75 -26.42 -3.42
CA LYS A 123 -10.11 -27.84 -3.52
C LYS A 123 -10.25 -28.32 -4.95
N SER A 124 -10.76 -27.48 -5.85
CA SER A 124 -11.15 -27.89 -7.20
C SER A 124 -10.03 -27.75 -8.25
N GLY A 125 -9.03 -26.93 -7.97
CA GLY A 125 -7.82 -26.82 -8.81
C GLY A 125 -7.94 -26.07 -10.12
N HIS A 126 -9.08 -25.98 -10.75
CA HIS A 126 -9.41 -25.18 -11.94
C HIS A 126 -10.92 -25.19 -12.18
N GLY A 127 -11.51 -24.05 -12.53
CA GLY A 127 -12.94 -24.00 -12.90
C GLY A 127 -13.50 -22.57 -12.98
N SER A 128 -14.79 -22.47 -13.16
CA SER A 128 -15.59 -21.25 -13.31
C SER A 128 -15.47 -20.20 -12.18
N ASN A 129 -14.68 -20.45 -11.15
CA ASN A 129 -14.60 -19.62 -9.96
C ASN A 129 -13.61 -18.44 -10.10
N ASP A 130 -12.76 -18.43 -11.14
CA ASP A 130 -11.83 -17.31 -11.38
C ASP A 130 -12.58 -16.01 -11.65
N ASP A 131 -13.63 -16.11 -12.48
CA ASP A 131 -14.48 -14.95 -12.81
C ASP A 131 -15.36 -14.57 -11.62
N GLU A 132 -15.85 -15.53 -10.83
CA GLU A 132 -16.64 -15.27 -9.61
C GLU A 132 -15.83 -14.48 -8.57
N LEU A 133 -14.58 -14.89 -8.26
CA LEU A 133 -13.72 -14.16 -7.35
C LEU A 133 -13.48 -12.74 -7.84
N PHE A 134 -13.19 -12.60 -9.13
CA PHE A 134 -12.92 -11.30 -9.71
C PHE A 134 -14.16 -10.40 -9.68
N GLU A 135 -15.34 -10.92 -9.98
CA GLU A 135 -16.60 -10.20 -9.86
C GLU A 135 -16.85 -9.72 -8.41
N LEU A 136 -16.63 -10.58 -7.41
CA LEU A 136 -16.75 -10.18 -6.00
C LEU A 136 -15.83 -9.01 -5.66
N ILE A 137 -14.58 -9.02 -6.13
CA ILE A 137 -13.61 -7.94 -5.91
C ILE A 137 -14.08 -6.66 -6.63
N ILE A 138 -14.58 -6.73 -7.86
CA ILE A 138 -15.09 -5.58 -8.60
C ILE A 138 -16.30 -4.97 -7.90
N ARG A 139 -17.26 -5.79 -7.46
CA ARG A 139 -18.44 -5.32 -6.73
C ARG A 139 -18.05 -4.64 -5.41
N LEU A 140 -17.15 -5.24 -4.65
CA LEU A 140 -16.63 -4.68 -3.40
C LEU A 140 -15.98 -3.31 -3.61
N HIS A 141 -15.22 -3.14 -4.68
CA HIS A 141 -14.48 -1.92 -4.96
C HIS A 141 -15.16 -1.00 -5.98
N HIS A 142 -16.39 -1.26 -6.37
CA HIS A 142 -17.10 -0.54 -7.42
C HIS A 142 -16.96 0.97 -7.30
N ARG A 143 -17.31 1.53 -6.15
CA ARG A 143 -17.23 2.97 -5.89
C ARG A 143 -15.81 3.53 -6.01
N ARG A 144 -14.82 2.79 -5.50
CA ARG A 144 -13.40 3.19 -5.60
C ARG A 144 -12.91 3.15 -7.04
N ILE A 145 -13.33 2.16 -7.82
CA ILE A 145 -12.99 2.05 -9.25
C ILE A 145 -13.57 3.23 -10.02
N LEU A 146 -14.85 3.56 -9.85
CA LEU A 146 -15.48 4.72 -10.48
C LEU A 146 -14.70 6.01 -10.14
N GLY A 147 -14.29 6.19 -8.89
CA GLY A 147 -13.48 7.34 -8.49
C GLY A 147 -12.09 7.36 -9.15
N ARG A 148 -11.45 6.20 -9.33
CA ARG A 148 -10.16 6.09 -10.04
C ARG A 148 -10.29 6.37 -11.55
N LEU A 149 -11.39 5.93 -12.14
CA LEU A 149 -11.76 6.26 -13.52
C LEU A 149 -12.11 7.73 -13.69
N ARG A 150 -12.38 8.42 -12.59
CA ARG A 150 -12.95 9.77 -12.61
C ARG A 150 -14.24 9.81 -13.44
N SER A 151 -15.01 8.73 -13.39
CA SER A 151 -16.24 8.55 -14.13
C SER A 151 -17.27 9.60 -13.73
N SER A 152 -18.11 10.01 -14.68
CA SER A 152 -19.28 10.86 -14.43
C SER A 152 -20.31 10.22 -13.50
N LYS A 153 -20.27 8.89 -13.36
CA LYS A 153 -21.13 8.08 -12.48
C LYS A 153 -20.66 8.07 -11.02
N TRP A 154 -19.46 8.59 -10.75
CA TRP A 154 -18.90 8.58 -9.40
C TRP A 154 -19.43 9.70 -8.53
N GLU A 155 -20.08 9.34 -7.45
CA GLU A 155 -20.47 10.27 -6.40
C GLU A 155 -19.31 10.53 -5.46
N LYS A 156 -18.80 11.77 -5.47
CA LYS A 156 -17.70 12.19 -4.62
C LYS A 156 -18.09 12.16 -3.16
N PRO A 157 -17.35 11.46 -2.27
CA PRO A 157 -17.57 11.55 -0.84
C PRO A 157 -17.37 12.96 -0.31
N THR A 158 -18.14 13.35 0.71
CA THR A 158 -18.12 14.69 1.31
C THR A 158 -16.77 15.04 1.96
N TYR A 159 -16.07 14.05 2.49
CA TYR A 159 -14.76 14.21 3.12
C TYR A 159 -13.62 14.49 2.14
N LEU A 160 -13.82 14.27 0.83
CA LEU A 160 -12.81 14.59 -0.16
C LEU A 160 -12.94 16.03 -0.63
N SER A 161 -11.91 16.84 -0.41
CA SER A 161 -11.87 18.22 -0.87
C SER A 161 -11.65 18.34 -2.39
N ARG A 162 -10.83 17.45 -2.95
CA ARG A 162 -10.44 17.50 -4.37
C ARG A 162 -11.54 16.95 -5.28
N THR A 163 -11.84 17.68 -6.35
CA THR A 163 -12.68 17.23 -7.46
C THR A 163 -11.81 16.91 -8.67
N HIS A 164 -12.12 15.81 -9.34
CA HIS A 164 -11.55 15.54 -10.66
C HIS A 164 -12.33 16.35 -11.71
N LYS A 165 -11.59 17.09 -12.53
CA LYS A 165 -12.19 17.96 -13.56
C LYS A 165 -12.54 17.21 -14.85
N LYS A 166 -11.91 16.04 -15.07
CA LYS A 166 -12.01 15.31 -16.34
C LYS A 166 -11.97 13.80 -16.11
N PRO A 167 -12.72 13.00 -16.86
CA PRO A 167 -12.59 11.55 -16.90
C PRO A 167 -11.17 11.10 -17.27
N LEU A 168 -10.76 9.94 -16.79
CA LEU A 168 -9.40 9.44 -17.01
C LEU A 168 -9.10 9.20 -18.49
N TRP A 169 -10.07 8.79 -19.29
CA TRP A 169 -9.89 8.52 -20.71
C TRP A 169 -9.40 9.74 -21.51
N GLU A 170 -9.74 10.95 -21.10
CA GLU A 170 -9.23 12.16 -21.74
C GLU A 170 -7.72 12.35 -21.59
N ASP A 171 -7.13 11.80 -20.52
CA ASP A 171 -5.69 11.90 -20.26
C ASP A 171 -4.87 10.97 -21.16
N PHE A 172 -5.50 9.99 -21.83
CA PHE A 172 -4.80 9.12 -22.79
C PHE A 172 -4.18 9.89 -23.96
N ARG A 173 -4.70 11.08 -24.25
CA ARG A 173 -4.08 12.01 -25.23
C ARG A 173 -2.65 12.38 -24.85
N ASN A 174 -2.34 12.46 -23.55
CA ASN A 174 -0.98 12.74 -23.07
C ASN A 174 -0.04 11.58 -23.44
N LEU A 175 -0.51 10.33 -23.34
CA LEU A 175 0.25 9.15 -23.72
C LEU A 175 0.52 9.15 -25.22
N LEU A 176 -0.54 9.24 -26.05
CA LEU A 176 -0.45 9.23 -27.50
C LEU A 176 0.46 10.35 -28.03
N HIS A 177 0.34 11.55 -27.47
CA HIS A 177 1.20 12.66 -27.86
C HIS A 177 2.68 12.38 -27.56
N ARG A 178 3.01 11.72 -26.45
CA ARG A 178 4.41 11.41 -26.08
C ARG A 178 5.00 10.29 -26.91
N VAL A 179 4.22 9.28 -27.30
CA VAL A 179 4.68 8.21 -28.21
C VAL A 179 5.38 8.80 -29.45
N GLN A 180 4.84 9.90 -29.99
CA GLN A 180 5.40 10.52 -31.20
C GLN A 180 6.85 10.99 -31.07
N PHE A 181 7.30 11.32 -29.87
CA PHE A 181 8.62 11.91 -29.61
C PHE A 181 9.64 10.91 -29.05
N LEU A 182 9.18 9.74 -28.60
CA LEU A 182 10.03 8.76 -27.93
C LEU A 182 10.53 7.66 -28.85
N TYR A 183 9.99 7.57 -30.07
CA TYR A 183 10.39 6.58 -31.06
C TYR A 183 10.99 7.25 -32.29
N THR A 184 12.10 6.70 -32.77
CA THR A 184 12.79 7.16 -33.98
C THR A 184 12.03 6.75 -35.24
N LYS A 185 12.42 7.31 -36.39
CA LYS A 185 11.85 6.91 -37.68
C LYS A 185 12.05 5.43 -38.00
N LYS A 186 13.13 4.80 -37.49
CA LYS A 186 13.41 3.37 -37.68
C LYS A 186 12.51 2.47 -36.85
N GLU A 187 11.94 2.98 -35.74
CA GLU A 187 11.07 2.27 -34.79
C GLU A 187 9.59 2.49 -35.09
N LYS A 188 9.22 2.88 -36.32
CA LYS A 188 7.83 3.19 -36.69
C LYS A 188 6.85 2.04 -36.41
N SER A 189 7.27 0.80 -36.59
CA SER A 189 6.44 -0.37 -36.29
C SER A 189 6.15 -0.51 -34.79
N GLN A 190 7.16 -0.38 -33.92
CA GLN A 190 7.03 -0.43 -32.48
C GLN A 190 6.13 0.73 -31.97
N ARG A 191 6.39 1.92 -32.46
CA ARG A 191 5.54 3.09 -32.23
C ARG A 191 4.07 2.81 -32.52
N LYS A 192 3.76 2.20 -33.70
CA LYS A 192 2.40 1.91 -34.12
C LYS A 192 1.71 0.89 -33.19
N VAL A 193 2.44 -0.10 -32.68
CA VAL A 193 1.94 -1.07 -31.69
C VAL A 193 1.51 -0.34 -30.41
N VAL A 194 2.39 0.49 -29.84
CA VAL A 194 2.08 1.28 -28.62
C VAL A 194 0.88 2.21 -28.83
N GLU A 195 0.84 2.93 -29.95
CA GLU A 195 -0.31 3.80 -30.29
C GLU A 195 -1.61 2.99 -30.33
N THR A 196 -1.60 1.83 -31.02
CA THR A 196 -2.80 0.98 -31.17
C THR A 196 -3.28 0.43 -29.82
N GLU A 197 -2.38 -0.03 -28.94
CA GLU A 197 -2.74 -0.53 -27.61
C GLU A 197 -3.34 0.58 -26.73
N ILE A 198 -2.75 1.78 -26.74
CA ILE A 198 -3.27 2.93 -26.00
C ILE A 198 -4.62 3.40 -26.54
N GLU A 199 -4.77 3.51 -27.88
CA GLU A 199 -6.02 3.90 -28.54
C GLU A 199 -7.15 2.92 -28.23
N TYR A 200 -6.87 1.61 -28.27
CA TYR A 200 -7.83 0.57 -27.92
C TYR A 200 -8.34 0.72 -26.49
N LEU A 201 -7.43 0.88 -25.53
CA LEU A 201 -7.81 1.04 -24.13
C LEU A 201 -8.57 2.36 -23.92
N ALA A 202 -8.12 3.46 -24.52
CA ALA A 202 -8.80 4.76 -24.44
C ALA A 202 -10.27 4.67 -24.89
N LYS A 203 -10.51 3.92 -25.98
CA LYS A 203 -11.87 3.71 -26.50
C LYS A 203 -12.73 2.88 -25.54
N LEU A 204 -12.17 1.86 -24.89
CA LEU A 204 -12.90 1.09 -23.86
C LEU A 204 -13.33 1.98 -22.69
N TYR A 205 -12.43 2.87 -22.22
CA TYR A 205 -12.73 3.81 -21.15
C TYR A 205 -13.79 4.83 -21.54
N GLU A 206 -13.74 5.33 -22.77
CA GLU A 206 -14.74 6.25 -23.31
C GLU A 206 -16.12 5.56 -23.43
N CYS A 207 -16.15 4.34 -23.99
CA CYS A 207 -17.39 3.56 -24.12
C CYS A 207 -18.02 3.24 -22.77
N PHE A 208 -17.22 3.00 -21.73
CA PHE A 208 -17.74 2.77 -20.38
C PHE A 208 -18.60 3.93 -19.86
N GLU A 209 -18.28 5.17 -20.18
CA GLU A 209 -19.08 6.33 -19.75
C GLU A 209 -20.51 6.34 -20.35
N THR A 210 -20.75 5.61 -21.42
CA THR A 210 -22.09 5.50 -22.07
C THR A 210 -22.94 4.35 -21.50
N VAL A 211 -22.35 3.43 -20.73
CA VAL A 211 -23.08 2.32 -20.07
C VAL A 211 -23.97 2.89 -18.98
N PRO A 212 -25.23 2.43 -18.83
CA PRO A 212 -26.10 2.89 -17.74
C PRO A 212 -25.53 2.57 -16.36
N ALA A 213 -25.62 3.53 -15.44
CA ALA A 213 -25.19 3.33 -14.06
C ALA A 213 -26.06 2.29 -13.34
N GLN A 214 -25.47 1.54 -12.42
CA GLN A 214 -26.15 0.52 -11.59
C GLN A 214 -26.82 -0.61 -12.39
N SER A 215 -26.36 -0.87 -13.60
CA SER A 215 -26.79 -2.01 -14.43
C SER A 215 -25.81 -3.19 -14.31
N ASP A 216 -26.28 -4.40 -14.64
CA ASP A 216 -25.39 -5.58 -14.72
C ASP A 216 -24.32 -5.40 -15.82
N ASP A 217 -24.65 -4.65 -16.89
CA ASP A 217 -23.71 -4.28 -17.94
C ASP A 217 -22.57 -3.36 -17.41
N GLU A 218 -22.83 -2.57 -16.38
CA GLU A 218 -21.79 -1.73 -15.78
C GLU A 218 -20.70 -2.57 -15.12
N VAL A 219 -21.06 -3.59 -14.33
CA VAL A 219 -20.11 -4.49 -13.67
C VAL A 219 -19.28 -5.24 -14.72
N SER A 220 -19.91 -5.85 -15.71
CA SER A 220 -19.24 -6.57 -16.80
C SER A 220 -18.31 -5.67 -17.62
N SER A 221 -18.71 -4.39 -17.82
CA SER A 221 -17.88 -3.39 -18.49
C SER A 221 -16.66 -3.01 -17.65
N ILE A 222 -16.81 -2.85 -16.32
CA ILE A 222 -15.68 -2.60 -15.40
C ILE A 222 -14.72 -3.78 -15.42
N GLU A 223 -15.21 -5.03 -15.37
CA GLU A 223 -14.36 -6.21 -15.45
C GLU A 223 -13.51 -6.23 -16.72
N SER A 224 -14.16 -6.00 -17.87
CA SER A 224 -13.50 -5.95 -19.17
C SER A 224 -12.44 -4.85 -19.20
N LEU A 225 -12.75 -3.68 -18.65
CA LEU A 225 -11.88 -2.52 -18.58
C LEU A 225 -10.67 -2.76 -17.67
N VAL A 226 -10.87 -3.43 -16.52
CA VAL A 226 -9.79 -3.80 -15.58
C VAL A 226 -8.88 -4.86 -16.21
N LYS A 227 -9.44 -5.90 -16.83
CA LYS A 227 -8.66 -6.94 -17.54
C LYS A 227 -7.85 -6.32 -18.69
N ALA A 228 -8.44 -5.43 -19.49
CA ALA A 228 -7.74 -4.72 -20.57
C ALA A 228 -6.62 -3.80 -20.04
N SER A 229 -6.86 -3.10 -18.94
CA SER A 229 -5.84 -2.28 -18.26
C SER A 229 -4.66 -3.12 -17.78
N TYR A 230 -4.94 -4.29 -17.21
CA TYR A 230 -3.90 -5.24 -16.79
C TYR A 230 -3.10 -5.75 -18.00
N GLY A 231 -3.78 -6.13 -19.08
CA GLY A 231 -3.14 -6.55 -20.33
C GLY A 231 -2.21 -5.48 -20.89
N LEU A 232 -2.66 -4.21 -20.91
CA LEU A 232 -1.82 -3.09 -21.32
C LEU A 232 -0.59 -2.93 -20.44
N CYS A 233 -0.75 -2.89 -19.11
CA CYS A 233 0.36 -2.70 -18.17
C CYS A 233 1.37 -3.86 -18.18
N THR A 234 0.95 -5.07 -18.58
CA THR A 234 1.84 -6.24 -18.67
C THR A 234 2.43 -6.45 -20.07
N SER A 235 2.02 -5.67 -21.06
CA SER A 235 2.55 -5.68 -22.42
C SER A 235 4.01 -5.21 -22.47
N ASN A 236 4.86 -5.91 -23.23
CA ASN A 236 6.28 -5.55 -23.38
C ASN A 236 6.46 -4.20 -24.10
N SER A 237 5.58 -3.85 -25.03
CA SER A 237 5.58 -2.58 -25.76
C SER A 237 5.33 -1.40 -24.81
N ILE A 238 4.39 -1.55 -23.87
CA ILE A 238 4.06 -0.50 -22.90
C ILE A 238 5.14 -0.39 -21.82
N LYS A 239 5.77 -1.49 -21.43
CA LYS A 239 6.93 -1.46 -20.51
C LYS A 239 8.12 -0.73 -21.13
N ASP A 240 8.44 -1.02 -22.39
CA ASP A 240 9.47 -0.25 -23.12
C ASP A 240 9.10 1.24 -23.21
N TYR A 241 7.83 1.53 -23.51
CA TYR A 241 7.34 2.91 -23.55
C TYR A 241 7.46 3.63 -22.20
N ALA A 242 7.07 2.98 -21.11
CA ALA A 242 7.18 3.52 -19.74
C ALA A 242 8.65 3.80 -19.39
N HIS A 243 9.55 2.85 -19.67
CA HIS A 243 10.99 3.03 -19.48
C HIS A 243 11.54 4.23 -20.25
N ARG A 244 11.12 4.41 -21.51
CA ARG A 244 11.51 5.57 -22.32
C ARG A 244 11.00 6.89 -21.74
N LEU A 245 9.79 6.92 -21.19
CA LEU A 245 9.27 8.11 -20.49
C LEU A 245 10.15 8.50 -19.29
N GLU A 246 10.64 7.53 -18.54
CA GLU A 246 11.46 7.77 -17.35
C GLU A 246 12.88 8.20 -17.69
N THR A 247 13.47 7.68 -18.77
CA THR A 247 14.85 7.97 -19.16
C THR A 247 15.07 9.36 -19.77
N VAL A 248 14.04 9.99 -20.33
CA VAL A 248 14.15 11.32 -20.99
C VAL A 248 14.30 12.48 -19.99
N GLY A 249 14.00 12.24 -18.71
CA GLY A 249 14.09 13.25 -17.64
C GLY A 249 12.78 14.04 -17.44
N PRO A 250 12.62 14.72 -16.29
CA PRO A 250 11.36 15.27 -15.84
C PRO A 250 10.99 16.56 -16.58
N THR A 251 10.03 16.47 -17.51
CA THR A 251 9.29 17.64 -18.00
C THR A 251 7.82 17.57 -17.54
N PRO A 252 7.08 18.68 -17.42
CA PRO A 252 5.68 18.66 -17.01
C PRO A 252 4.82 17.73 -17.87
N GLN A 253 5.11 17.67 -19.15
CA GLN A 253 4.35 16.82 -20.10
C GLN A 253 4.70 15.34 -19.94
N LEU A 254 5.96 14.98 -19.67
CA LEU A 254 6.37 13.61 -19.37
C LEU A 254 5.77 13.15 -18.03
N GLN A 255 5.80 14.01 -17.02
CA GLN A 255 5.15 13.73 -15.74
C GLN A 255 3.64 13.49 -15.89
N SER A 256 2.96 14.22 -16.80
CA SER A 256 1.54 13.99 -17.10
C SER A 256 1.31 12.60 -17.72
N ALA A 257 2.15 12.17 -18.66
CA ALA A 257 2.06 10.84 -19.26
C ALA A 257 2.34 9.74 -18.23
N VAL A 258 3.40 9.88 -17.42
CA VAL A 258 3.70 8.93 -16.33
C VAL A 258 2.52 8.85 -15.34
N LYS A 259 1.96 9.99 -14.93
CA LYS A 259 0.77 10.01 -14.04
C LYS A 259 -0.41 9.27 -14.65
N THR A 260 -0.63 9.39 -15.97
CA THR A 260 -1.71 8.67 -16.64
C THR A 260 -1.45 7.16 -16.62
N LEU A 261 -0.25 6.68 -16.95
CA LEU A 261 0.11 5.26 -16.83
C LEU A 261 -0.11 4.74 -15.41
N ARG A 262 0.32 5.48 -14.40
CA ARG A 262 0.12 5.10 -12.99
C ARG A 262 -1.38 5.05 -12.59
N GLN A 263 -2.24 5.86 -13.20
CA GLN A 263 -3.69 5.72 -12.98
C GLN A 263 -4.24 4.45 -13.64
N ILE A 264 -3.75 4.08 -14.82
CA ILE A 264 -4.13 2.82 -15.49
C ILE A 264 -3.67 1.61 -14.66
N GLU A 265 -2.45 1.64 -14.10
CA GLU A 265 -1.95 0.61 -13.19
C GLU A 265 -2.85 0.41 -11.96
N LYS A 266 -3.37 1.51 -11.41
CA LYS A 266 -4.32 1.42 -10.27
C LYS A 266 -5.62 0.72 -10.64
N ILE A 267 -6.03 0.79 -11.89
CA ILE A 267 -7.19 0.03 -12.39
C ILE A 267 -6.78 -1.43 -12.64
N ALA A 268 -5.62 -1.67 -13.22
CA ALA A 268 -5.08 -3.01 -13.46
C ALA A 268 -4.87 -3.83 -12.17
N ALA A 269 -4.59 -3.16 -11.05
CA ALA A 269 -4.28 -3.78 -9.78
C ALA A 269 -5.39 -4.69 -9.24
N TYR A 270 -6.66 -4.41 -9.53
CA TYR A 270 -7.78 -5.27 -9.09
C TYR A 270 -7.69 -6.67 -9.68
N TYR A 271 -7.31 -6.80 -10.97
CA TYR A 271 -7.10 -8.10 -11.58
C TYR A 271 -5.83 -8.78 -11.06
N ARG A 272 -4.74 -8.03 -10.87
CA ARG A 272 -3.50 -8.55 -10.26
C ARG A 272 -3.76 -9.13 -8.87
N VAL A 273 -4.54 -8.45 -8.03
CA VAL A 273 -4.87 -8.92 -6.67
C VAL A 273 -5.68 -10.22 -6.74
N ALA A 274 -6.69 -10.31 -7.61
CA ALA A 274 -7.44 -11.53 -7.84
C ALA A 274 -6.51 -12.69 -8.22
N GLN A 275 -5.64 -12.48 -9.20
CA GLN A 275 -4.67 -13.49 -9.64
C GLN A 275 -3.68 -13.91 -8.54
N THR A 276 -3.26 -12.96 -7.68
CA THR A 276 -2.37 -13.25 -6.54
C THR A 276 -3.06 -14.16 -5.53
N LEU A 277 -4.32 -13.86 -5.18
CA LEU A 277 -5.10 -14.66 -4.24
C LEU A 277 -5.39 -16.06 -4.79
N LEU A 278 -5.77 -16.17 -6.07
CA LEU A 278 -6.00 -17.47 -6.72
C LEU A 278 -4.74 -18.33 -6.74
N ARG A 279 -3.59 -17.77 -7.12
CA ARG A 279 -2.31 -18.50 -7.11
C ARG A 279 -1.94 -18.96 -5.70
N ALA A 280 -2.08 -18.10 -4.71
CA ALA A 280 -1.79 -18.46 -3.33
C ALA A 280 -2.72 -19.57 -2.82
N SER A 281 -4.03 -19.54 -3.16
CA SER A 281 -4.96 -20.59 -2.75
C SER A 281 -4.67 -21.94 -3.40
N GLN A 282 -4.13 -21.96 -4.62
CA GLN A 282 -3.66 -23.19 -5.29
C GLN A 282 -2.34 -23.72 -4.71
N GLN A 283 -1.41 -22.80 -4.40
CA GLN A 283 -0.10 -23.15 -3.87
C GLN A 283 -0.18 -23.65 -2.43
N TYR A 284 -1.12 -23.10 -1.64
CA TYR A 284 -1.28 -23.37 -0.21
C TYR A 284 -2.71 -23.82 0.15
N PRO A 285 -3.26 -24.88 -0.48
CA PRO A 285 -4.68 -25.20 -0.42
C PRO A 285 -5.21 -25.45 0.99
N TYR A 286 -4.42 -26.09 1.86
CA TYR A 286 -4.86 -26.38 3.23
C TYR A 286 -5.09 -25.12 4.05
N TYR A 287 -4.23 -24.10 3.93
CA TYR A 287 -4.37 -22.83 4.64
C TYR A 287 -5.62 -22.07 4.22
N PHE A 288 -5.99 -22.12 2.94
CA PHE A 288 -7.20 -21.46 2.46
C PHE A 288 -8.50 -22.21 2.82
N GLN A 289 -8.43 -23.50 3.15
CA GLN A 289 -9.55 -24.27 3.67
C GLN A 289 -9.80 -24.01 5.17
N HIS A 290 -8.77 -23.57 5.90
CA HIS A 290 -8.80 -23.28 7.33
C HIS A 290 -8.33 -21.83 7.58
N LEU A 291 -8.97 -20.89 6.89
CA LEU A 291 -8.65 -19.47 6.96
C LEU A 291 -9.58 -18.77 7.93
N GLU A 292 -9.01 -18.10 8.94
CA GLU A 292 -9.71 -17.27 9.90
C GLU A 292 -9.44 -15.79 9.62
N LEU A 293 -10.48 -14.95 9.68
CA LEU A 293 -10.40 -13.51 9.54
C LEU A 293 -10.52 -12.85 10.92
N LYS A 294 -9.53 -12.09 11.31
CA LYS A 294 -9.47 -11.38 12.57
C LYS A 294 -9.37 -9.88 12.34
N TYR A 295 -10.30 -9.14 12.92
CA TYR A 295 -10.38 -7.70 12.78
C TYR A 295 -10.01 -7.02 14.10
N LEU A 296 -8.95 -6.19 14.09
CA LEU A 296 -8.60 -5.40 15.26
C LEU A 296 -9.51 -4.17 15.34
N PRO A 297 -10.13 -3.91 16.49
CA PRO A 297 -10.87 -2.66 16.66
C PRO A 297 -9.89 -1.48 16.65
N PRO A 298 -10.17 -0.42 15.87
CA PRO A 298 -9.28 0.73 15.76
C PRO A 298 -9.17 1.48 17.09
N TYR A 299 -8.07 2.17 17.29
CA TYR A 299 -7.90 3.11 18.38
C TYR A 299 -8.72 4.38 18.11
N ALA A 300 -9.35 4.93 19.14
CA ALA A 300 -10.01 6.23 19.06
C ALA A 300 -8.97 7.32 18.76
N GLY A 301 -9.37 8.29 17.97
CA GLY A 301 -8.55 9.45 17.70
C GLY A 301 -8.21 10.24 18.97
N ILE A 302 -7.01 10.78 19.03
CA ILE A 302 -6.50 11.55 20.17
C ILE A 302 -6.55 13.03 19.80
N PRO A 303 -7.32 13.87 20.51
CA PRO A 303 -7.33 15.30 20.27
C PRO A 303 -5.93 15.93 20.43
N THR A 304 -5.60 16.88 19.59
CA THR A 304 -4.36 17.66 19.67
C THR A 304 -4.61 19.12 19.30
N ASP A 305 -3.90 20.02 20.00
CA ASP A 305 -3.88 21.44 19.64
C ASP A 305 -2.69 21.79 18.73
N ILE A 306 -1.78 20.83 18.52
CA ILE A 306 -0.58 20.98 17.70
C ILE A 306 -0.77 20.20 16.41
N GLY A 307 -0.93 20.90 15.30
CA GLY A 307 -1.08 20.34 13.96
C GLY A 307 -0.61 21.34 12.91
N TYR A 308 -0.10 20.83 11.78
CA TYR A 308 0.39 21.67 10.68
C TYR A 308 -0.74 22.51 10.05
N GLU A 309 -1.87 21.87 9.82
CA GLU A 309 -3.05 22.53 9.29
C GLU A 309 -4.04 22.83 10.43
N GLU A 310 -4.78 23.94 10.36
CA GLU A 310 -5.76 24.33 11.38
C GLU A 310 -6.84 23.27 11.64
N TRP A 311 -7.14 22.45 10.63
CA TRP A 311 -8.12 21.36 10.74
C TRP A 311 -7.53 20.05 11.31
N ALA A 312 -6.20 19.95 11.44
CA ALA A 312 -5.49 18.76 11.95
C ALA A 312 -5.57 18.68 13.49
N LYS A 313 -6.78 18.46 14.02
CA LYS A 313 -7.07 18.47 15.46
C LYS A 313 -7.14 17.08 16.10
N THR A 314 -6.79 16.03 15.36
CA THR A 314 -6.89 14.66 15.85
C THR A 314 -5.74 13.83 15.31
N CYS A 315 -5.08 13.09 16.20
CA CYS A 315 -4.05 12.12 15.83
C CYS A 315 -4.61 10.71 15.83
N HIS A 316 -4.09 9.90 14.93
CA HIS A 316 -4.54 8.53 14.71
C HIS A 316 -3.39 7.54 14.83
N VAL A 317 -3.66 6.39 15.42
CA VAL A 317 -2.74 5.24 15.38
C VAL A 317 -2.92 4.59 14.02
N HIS A 318 -1.89 4.64 13.19
CA HIS A 318 -1.93 4.04 11.86
C HIS A 318 -2.02 2.51 11.92
N ALA A 319 -2.56 1.89 10.89
CA ALA A 319 -2.86 0.46 10.86
C ALA A 319 -1.62 -0.42 11.11
N GLU A 320 -0.48 -0.05 10.57
CA GLU A 320 0.79 -0.75 10.76
C GLU A 320 1.23 -0.71 12.23
N VAL A 321 1.09 0.45 12.87
CA VAL A 321 1.42 0.62 14.31
C VAL A 321 0.48 -0.22 15.17
N GLN A 322 -0.81 -0.28 14.84
CA GLN A 322 -1.80 -1.10 15.54
C GLN A 322 -1.39 -2.58 15.54
N LEU A 323 -0.97 -3.13 14.39
CA LEU A 323 -0.52 -4.51 14.28
C LEU A 323 0.73 -4.78 15.11
N VAL A 324 1.74 -3.91 15.03
CA VAL A 324 2.98 -4.07 15.81
C VAL A 324 2.69 -4.09 17.30
N VAL A 325 1.89 -3.13 17.79
CA VAL A 325 1.49 -3.07 19.20
C VAL A 325 0.71 -4.31 19.60
N TYR A 326 -0.23 -4.74 18.77
CA TYR A 326 -1.03 -5.95 19.02
C TYR A 326 -0.13 -7.19 19.19
N TYR A 327 0.86 -7.39 18.32
CA TYR A 327 1.76 -8.55 18.42
C TYR A 327 2.74 -8.42 19.58
N ASP A 328 3.27 -7.24 19.87
CA ASP A 328 4.14 -7.03 21.02
C ASP A 328 3.44 -7.37 22.35
N LEU A 329 2.17 -6.99 22.51
CA LEU A 329 1.37 -7.30 23.69
C LEU A 329 1.01 -8.79 23.80
N ARG A 330 0.94 -9.49 22.67
CA ARG A 330 0.45 -10.88 22.59
C ARG A 330 1.57 -11.93 22.59
N GLN A 331 2.84 -11.55 22.49
CA GLN A 331 3.96 -12.50 22.34
C GLN A 331 3.95 -13.65 23.35
N LYS A 332 3.59 -13.39 24.62
CA LYS A 332 3.53 -14.39 25.69
C LYS A 332 2.28 -15.29 25.70
N GLY A 333 1.26 -14.95 24.91
CA GLY A 333 -0.04 -15.64 24.91
C GLY A 333 -0.41 -16.27 23.58
N MET A 334 0.57 -16.45 22.68
CA MET A 334 0.30 -17.12 21.40
C MET A 334 -0.03 -18.60 21.62
N PRO A 335 -1.03 -19.15 20.91
CA PRO A 335 -1.30 -20.59 20.92
C PRO A 335 -0.07 -21.38 20.47
N VAL A 336 0.07 -22.59 21.00
CA VAL A 336 1.12 -23.52 20.57
C VAL A 336 0.96 -23.81 19.07
N GLY A 337 2.07 -23.80 18.34
CA GLY A 337 2.07 -24.02 16.89
C GLY A 337 1.85 -22.77 16.03
N ASN A 338 1.36 -21.66 16.61
CA ASN A 338 1.24 -20.41 15.86
C ASN A 338 2.59 -19.70 15.72
N LEU A 339 2.90 -19.31 14.48
CA LEU A 339 4.09 -18.53 14.16
C LEU A 339 3.72 -17.05 13.99
N LEU A 340 4.51 -16.18 14.64
CA LEU A 340 4.34 -14.73 14.49
C LEU A 340 4.58 -14.30 13.04
N PRO A 341 3.86 -13.29 12.54
CA PRO A 341 4.09 -12.76 11.21
C PRO A 341 5.50 -12.18 11.07
N ARG A 342 6.10 -12.31 9.89
CA ARG A 342 7.43 -11.75 9.58
C ARG A 342 7.34 -10.41 8.87
N VAL A 343 6.21 -10.11 8.26
CA VAL A 343 5.98 -8.92 7.44
C VAL A 343 4.63 -8.29 7.76
N ILE A 344 4.49 -7.04 7.37
CA ILE A 344 3.23 -6.31 7.41
C ILE A 344 2.84 -5.95 5.98
N GLY A 345 1.75 -6.54 5.49
CA GLY A 345 1.13 -6.13 4.24
C GLY A 345 0.38 -4.82 4.40
N THR A 346 0.41 -3.96 3.40
CA THR A 346 -0.23 -2.65 3.45
C THR A 346 -0.97 -2.33 2.16
N SER A 347 -2.11 -1.66 2.27
CA SER A 347 -2.89 -1.23 1.09
C SER A 347 -2.28 -0.08 0.31
N LYS A 348 -1.33 0.64 0.93
CA LYS A 348 -0.52 1.73 0.35
C LYS A 348 0.91 1.61 0.84
N TYR A 349 1.84 2.30 0.19
CA TYR A 349 3.18 2.43 0.74
C TYR A 349 3.15 3.14 2.10
N LEU A 350 4.09 2.80 2.98
CA LEU A 350 4.22 3.40 4.31
C LEU A 350 4.36 4.92 4.23
N CYS A 351 3.74 5.64 5.15
CA CYS A 351 4.10 7.03 5.39
C CYS A 351 5.50 7.10 6.06
N TYR A 352 6.09 8.28 6.06
CA TYR A 352 7.42 8.50 6.63
C TYR A 352 7.50 8.04 8.10
N LEU A 353 6.50 8.35 8.92
CA LEU A 353 6.51 8.00 10.35
C LEU A 353 6.29 6.49 10.59
N CYS A 354 5.40 5.82 9.83
CA CYS A 354 5.30 4.36 9.90
C CYS A 354 6.60 3.68 9.46
N TYR A 355 7.28 4.22 8.44
CA TYR A 355 8.59 3.74 8.02
C TYR A 355 9.63 3.88 9.14
N LEU A 356 9.74 5.08 9.76
CA LEU A 356 10.67 5.29 10.88
C LEU A 356 10.35 4.38 12.08
N PHE A 357 9.07 4.25 12.39
CA PHE A 357 8.61 3.39 13.47
C PHE A 357 9.04 1.93 13.25
N LEU A 358 8.77 1.35 12.08
CA LEU A 358 9.17 -0.03 11.78
C LEU A 358 10.69 -0.20 11.75
N LYS A 359 11.43 0.77 11.18
CA LYS A 359 12.90 0.80 11.19
C LYS A 359 13.45 0.79 12.61
N SER A 360 12.93 1.63 13.50
CA SER A 360 13.37 1.73 14.89
C SER A 360 12.91 0.54 15.74
N HIS A 361 11.75 -0.05 15.42
CA HIS A 361 11.23 -1.23 16.10
C HIS A 361 12.05 -2.49 15.82
N GLY A 362 12.51 -2.69 14.59
CA GLY A 362 13.46 -3.71 14.16
C GLY A 362 12.93 -5.13 14.04
N CYS A 363 11.66 -5.42 14.38
CA CYS A 363 11.09 -6.78 14.27
C CYS A 363 10.48 -7.08 12.90
N TYR A 364 10.08 -6.05 12.17
CA TYR A 364 9.50 -6.17 10.85
C TYR A 364 10.36 -5.42 9.84
N PRO A 365 10.71 -6.02 8.69
CA PRO A 365 11.35 -5.27 7.63
C PRO A 365 10.42 -4.14 7.18
N PRO A 366 10.93 -2.91 7.02
CA PRO A 366 10.10 -1.83 6.52
C PRO A 366 9.65 -2.15 5.11
N ALA A 367 8.36 -2.05 4.86
CA ALA A 367 7.81 -2.07 3.52
C ALA A 367 8.18 -0.77 2.78
N ASN A 368 7.90 -0.72 1.47
CA ASN A 368 8.16 0.46 0.66
C ASN A 368 7.49 1.70 1.24
N THR A 369 8.19 2.83 1.23
CA THR A 369 7.64 4.10 1.71
C THR A 369 7.47 5.10 0.57
N HIS A 370 6.40 5.88 0.61
CA HIS A 370 6.22 7.03 -0.26
C HIS A 370 6.87 8.31 0.28
N GLY A 371 7.44 8.27 1.48
CA GLY A 371 8.22 9.37 2.07
C GLY A 371 7.42 10.56 2.57
N ARG A 372 6.08 10.59 2.42
CA ARG A 372 5.25 11.69 2.93
C ARG A 372 5.05 11.58 4.43
N LEU A 373 5.21 12.69 5.14
CA LEU A 373 4.90 12.86 6.54
C LEU A 373 3.40 13.18 6.72
N TYR A 374 2.81 12.65 7.78
CA TYR A 374 1.48 13.02 8.28
C TYR A 374 1.62 13.30 9.78
N ASP A 375 1.52 14.56 10.17
CA ASP A 375 1.65 15.03 11.57
C ASP A 375 0.56 14.47 12.51
N GLN A 376 -0.57 14.02 11.94
CA GLN A 376 -1.67 13.37 12.65
C GLN A 376 -1.40 11.92 13.05
N TRP A 377 -0.16 11.47 13.02
CA TRP A 377 0.29 10.14 13.42
C TRP A 377 0.59 10.08 14.92
N THR A 378 0.33 8.93 15.55
CA THR A 378 0.73 8.68 16.94
C THR A 378 0.91 7.18 17.24
N ILE A 379 1.45 6.87 18.43
CA ILE A 379 1.58 5.52 19.00
C ILE A 379 0.62 5.41 20.19
N PRO A 380 -0.06 4.27 20.41
CA PRO A 380 -0.89 4.09 21.59
C PRO A 380 -0.02 3.96 22.84
N ASP A 381 -0.49 4.54 23.95
CA ASP A 381 0.17 4.53 25.25
C ASP A 381 -0.74 3.83 26.27
N LEU A 382 -0.50 2.54 26.48
CA LEU A 382 -1.45 1.63 27.12
C LEU A 382 -0.99 1.22 28.51
N LEU A 383 -1.95 1.09 29.43
CA LEU A 383 -1.69 0.66 30.81
C LEU A 383 -1.17 -0.78 30.89
N ASP A 384 -1.62 -1.65 30.03
CA ASP A 384 -1.28 -3.07 29.95
C ASP A 384 0.05 -3.38 29.27
N MET A 385 0.76 -2.36 28.79
CA MET A 385 2.14 -2.53 28.33
C MET A 385 3.05 -2.94 29.49
N GLU A 386 3.72 -4.07 29.35
CA GLU A 386 4.78 -4.48 30.28
C GLU A 386 5.96 -3.50 30.25
N ASP A 387 6.72 -3.43 31.34
CA ASP A 387 7.85 -2.49 31.48
C ASP A 387 8.93 -2.69 30.39
N GLY A 388 9.14 -3.92 29.92
CA GLY A 388 10.05 -4.22 28.82
C GLY A 388 9.61 -3.59 27.50
N ILE A 389 8.33 -3.78 27.15
CA ILE A 389 7.70 -3.21 25.96
C ILE A 389 7.70 -1.69 26.07
N ARG A 390 7.30 -1.16 27.21
CA ARG A 390 7.27 0.28 27.49
C ARG A 390 8.63 0.97 27.31
N ARG A 391 9.71 0.34 27.81
CA ARG A 391 11.07 0.85 27.61
C ARG A 391 11.47 0.82 26.14
N LYS A 392 11.13 -0.25 25.42
CA LYS A 392 11.36 -0.37 23.97
C LYS A 392 10.67 0.78 23.21
N TYR A 393 9.42 1.07 23.54
CA TYR A 393 8.64 2.13 22.86
C TYR A 393 9.17 3.53 23.20
N ARG A 394 9.63 3.80 24.43
CA ARG A 394 10.33 5.05 24.75
C ARG A 394 11.56 5.25 23.89
N GLU A 395 12.35 4.20 23.73
CA GLU A 395 13.54 4.26 22.88
C GLU A 395 13.19 4.47 21.42
N ILE A 396 12.14 3.81 20.90
CA ILE A 396 11.65 4.02 19.53
C ILE A 396 11.27 5.49 19.32
N VAL A 397 10.47 6.06 20.22
CA VAL A 397 10.03 7.47 20.12
C VAL A 397 11.24 8.41 20.15
N ARG A 398 12.22 8.15 21.03
CA ARG A 398 13.46 8.94 21.11
C ARG A 398 14.24 8.90 19.79
N LEU A 399 14.44 7.71 19.23
CA LEU A 399 15.15 7.53 17.95
C LEU A 399 14.42 8.21 16.78
N MET A 400 13.08 8.13 16.77
CA MET A 400 12.27 8.80 15.76
C MET A 400 12.39 10.32 15.87
N ASP A 401 12.36 10.86 17.11
CA ASP A 401 12.47 12.29 17.36
C ASP A 401 13.84 12.83 16.93
N GLU A 402 14.91 12.10 17.25
CA GLU A 402 16.27 12.44 16.84
C GLU A 402 16.40 12.52 15.31
N GLU A 403 15.89 11.52 14.58
CA GLU A 403 15.94 11.52 13.12
C GLU A 403 15.07 12.65 12.51
N VAL A 404 13.90 12.93 13.09
CA VAL A 404 13.02 14.02 12.68
C VAL A 404 13.69 15.38 12.91
N ALA A 405 14.25 15.60 14.11
CA ALA A 405 14.92 16.84 14.46
C ALA A 405 16.18 17.08 13.62
N GLU A 406 17.02 16.05 13.43
CA GLU A 406 18.21 16.12 12.58
C GLU A 406 17.82 16.52 11.15
N LYS A 407 16.83 15.84 10.59
CA LYS A 407 16.37 16.08 9.23
C LYS A 407 15.76 17.48 9.06
N ALA A 408 15.14 18.03 10.09
CA ALA A 408 14.65 19.40 10.10
C ALA A 408 15.79 20.44 10.09
N THR A 409 17.05 20.08 10.41
CA THR A 409 18.22 20.98 10.30
C THR A 409 18.82 20.99 8.91
N GLU A 410 18.55 20.00 8.06
CA GLU A 410 19.04 19.95 6.68
C GLU A 410 18.54 21.15 5.87
N LYS A 411 19.20 21.42 4.74
CA LYS A 411 18.73 22.45 3.80
C LYS A 411 17.33 22.10 3.32
N PRO A 412 16.39 23.05 3.29
CA PRO A 412 15.05 22.82 2.79
C PRO A 412 15.08 22.19 1.39
N GLN A 413 14.43 21.04 1.22
CA GLN A 413 14.29 20.37 -0.06
C GLN A 413 12.81 20.18 -0.34
N TRP A 414 12.33 20.86 -1.38
CA TRP A 414 10.95 20.74 -1.81
C TRP A 414 10.81 19.61 -2.81
N ARG A 415 10.10 18.57 -2.41
CA ARG A 415 9.79 17.43 -3.25
C ARG A 415 8.34 17.49 -3.73
N SER A 416 8.08 16.95 -4.92
CA SER A 416 6.70 16.82 -5.39
C SER A 416 5.94 15.80 -4.55
N GLU A 417 4.61 15.99 -4.41
CA GLU A 417 3.75 15.04 -3.73
C GLU A 417 3.89 13.64 -4.35
N PRO A 418 4.29 12.63 -3.57
CA PRO A 418 4.53 11.29 -4.08
C PRO A 418 3.23 10.54 -4.35
N MET A 419 3.31 9.52 -5.18
CA MET A 419 2.22 8.57 -5.35
C MET A 419 2.25 7.56 -4.19
N THR A 420 1.15 7.43 -3.47
CA THR A 420 1.04 6.60 -2.26
C THR A 420 0.58 5.16 -2.53
N SER A 421 0.15 4.87 -3.74
CA SER A 421 -0.41 3.55 -4.10
C SER A 421 0.70 2.53 -4.39
N ARG A 422 0.49 1.28 -3.97
CA ARG A 422 1.39 0.15 -4.21
C ARG A 422 1.19 -0.55 -5.56
N GLU A 423 0.39 -0.02 -6.45
CA GLU A 423 -0.01 -0.69 -7.68
C GLU A 423 0.99 -0.44 -8.82
N ASN A 424 2.25 -0.82 -8.62
CA ASN A 424 3.33 -0.61 -9.58
C ASN A 424 3.59 -1.88 -10.40
N LEU A 425 2.78 -2.12 -11.44
CA LEU A 425 2.99 -3.25 -12.36
C LEU A 425 4.16 -2.99 -13.32
N LEU A 426 4.35 -1.74 -13.71
CA LEU A 426 5.44 -1.35 -14.61
C LEU A 426 6.80 -1.43 -13.90
N ASP A 427 6.88 -1.07 -12.62
CA ASP A 427 8.13 -1.13 -11.84
C ASP A 427 8.53 -2.57 -11.46
N ALA A 428 7.57 -3.48 -11.29
CA ALA A 428 7.81 -4.87 -10.86
C ALA A 428 8.76 -5.68 -11.77
N ILE A 429 9.09 -5.15 -12.96
CA ILE A 429 9.96 -5.81 -13.94
C ILE A 429 11.37 -5.25 -13.91
N GLU A 430 11.54 -4.00 -13.50
CA GLU A 430 12.87 -3.40 -13.31
C GLU A 430 13.53 -3.82 -11.99
N ASP A 431 12.75 -4.29 -11.00
CA ASP A 431 13.26 -4.75 -9.71
C ASP A 431 14.43 -5.75 -9.86
N ASN A 432 14.41 -6.61 -10.87
CA ASN A 432 15.52 -7.53 -11.11
C ASN A 432 16.80 -6.86 -11.66
N LYS A 433 16.70 -5.69 -12.33
CA LYS A 433 17.87 -4.96 -12.88
C LYS A 433 18.34 -3.85 -11.95
N SER A 434 17.43 -3.07 -11.39
CA SER A 434 17.71 -1.99 -10.42
C SER A 434 18.27 -2.55 -9.11
N ILE A 435 17.77 -3.71 -8.64
CA ILE A 435 18.32 -4.47 -7.53
C ILE A 435 19.78 -4.85 -7.75
N ALA A 436 20.16 -5.24 -8.97
CA ALA A 436 21.55 -5.57 -9.30
C ALA A 436 22.46 -4.32 -9.26
N LEU A 437 21.95 -3.15 -9.65
CA LEU A 437 22.68 -1.88 -9.60
C LEU A 437 22.81 -1.37 -8.15
N TRP A 438 21.75 -1.49 -7.35
CA TRP A 438 21.74 -1.07 -5.95
C TRP A 438 22.65 -1.97 -5.07
N ARG A 439 22.66 -3.29 -5.28
CA ARG A 439 23.61 -4.22 -4.65
C ARG A 439 25.07 -3.88 -4.97
N ARG A 440 25.36 -3.28 -6.11
CA ARG A 440 26.71 -2.77 -6.44
C ARG A 440 27.02 -1.47 -5.71
N ALA A 441 26.08 -0.56 -5.59
CA ALA A 441 26.25 0.72 -4.88
C ALA A 441 26.44 0.54 -3.36
N THR A 442 25.67 -0.33 -2.72
CA THR A 442 25.79 -0.62 -1.28
C THR A 442 27.06 -1.39 -0.93
N LYS A 443 27.57 -2.26 -1.82
CA LYS A 443 28.86 -2.92 -1.62
C LYS A 443 30.05 -1.97 -1.75
N SER A 444 29.95 -0.88 -2.52
CA SER A 444 31.03 0.12 -2.62
C SER A 444 31.11 1.04 -1.39
N ASN A 445 30.00 1.24 -0.67
CA ASN A 445 29.97 2.08 0.53
C ASN A 445 30.31 1.32 1.83
N SER A 446 30.27 -0.02 1.82
CA SER A 446 30.64 -0.83 3.00
C SER A 446 32.13 -1.19 3.08
N SER A 447 32.94 -0.81 2.08
CA SER A 447 34.38 -1.03 2.03
C SER A 447 35.23 0.16 2.46
N THR A 448 34.61 1.25 2.97
CA THR A 448 35.33 2.48 3.36
C THR A 448 35.09 2.91 4.80
N SER A 449 34.77 2.00 5.71
CA SER A 449 34.77 2.34 7.14
C SER A 449 35.05 1.12 7.98
N LEU A 450 36.35 0.81 8.15
CA LEU A 450 36.89 0.14 9.34
C LEU A 450 38.44 0.14 9.22
N GLU A 451 39.04 1.26 9.52
CA GLU A 451 40.39 1.36 10.09
C GLU A 451 40.44 2.70 10.84
N PHE A 452 40.19 2.62 12.14
CA PHE A 452 40.83 3.25 13.31
C PHE A 452 39.91 3.12 14.52
#